data_d7bcab3ec2f12a716fd2fb3b3baa4b10
#
_entry.id   d7bcab3ec2f12a716fd2fb3b3baa4b10
#
_cell.length_a   1.000
_cell.length_b   1.000
_cell.length_c   1.000
_cell.angle_alpha   90.00
_cell.angle_beta   90.00
_cell.angle_gamma   90.00
#
_symmetry.space_group_name_H-M   'P 1'
#
loop_
_entity.id
_entity.type
_entity.pdbx_description
1 polymer ?
#
loop_
_entity_poly.entity_id
_entity_poly.type
_entity_poly.pdbx_seq_one_letter_code
_entity_poly.pdbx_strand_id
1 'polypeptide(L)'
;YKDYAAQSKENIQKRISHIMLEKENFDDVDQAIAILEETKSKIQAGELSFDKAVESLSQDDASIDLFGDLGFSSGDAFPEEFELALLEMEVGSISNVIELEDTIHIIKFTELLSDELLSYEEMTDSLRKELLDLETADRVDELLANVEDQILSGASLANLELVLSSPSLTTEPIEQESLQEVFDGF
;
A
#
# COMPACT_ATOMS: atom_id res chain seq x y z
N TYR A 1 -2.05 -15.37 13.21
CA TYR A 1 -3.07 -14.33 13.09
C TYR A 1 -2.89 -13.20 14.10
N LYS A 2 -2.67 -13.49 15.38
CA LYS A 2 -2.48 -12.44 16.40
C LYS A 2 -1.27 -11.57 16.08
N ASP A 3 -0.17 -12.15 15.65
CA ASP A 3 1.05 -11.43 15.27
C ASP A 3 0.84 -10.63 13.98
N TYR A 4 0.14 -11.18 13.00
CA TYR A 4 -0.29 -10.47 11.79
C TYR A 4 -1.19 -9.27 12.12
N ALA A 5 -2.20 -9.47 12.98
CA ALA A 5 -3.08 -8.39 13.40
C ALA A 5 -2.37 -7.30 14.24
N ALA A 6 -1.27 -7.64 14.91
CA ALA A 6 -0.41 -6.67 15.59
C ALA A 6 0.44 -5.89 14.59
N GLN A 7 1.10 -6.56 13.63
CA GLN A 7 1.89 -5.94 12.57
C GLN A 7 1.07 -5.00 11.67
N SER A 8 -0.16 -5.39 11.31
CA SER A 8 -1.02 -4.52 10.48
C SER A 8 -1.45 -3.24 11.20
N LYS A 9 -1.46 -3.24 12.54
CA LYS A 9 -1.67 -2.01 13.32
C LYS A 9 -0.44 -1.09 13.34
N GLU A 10 0.75 -1.67 13.18
CA GLU A 10 2.01 -0.91 13.08
C GLU A 10 2.21 -0.29 11.68
N ASN A 11 1.50 -0.79 10.66
CA ASN A 11 1.57 -0.29 9.28
C ASN A 11 0.55 0.82 8.96
N ILE A 12 -0.04 1.44 9.98
CA ILE A 12 -0.93 2.58 9.78
C ILE A 12 -0.08 3.79 9.43
N GLN A 13 -0.29 4.34 8.22
CA GLN A 13 0.35 5.57 7.78
C GLN A 13 -0.69 6.69 7.63
N LYS A 14 -0.35 7.87 8.12
CA LYS A 14 -1.18 9.06 8.08
C LYS A 14 -0.53 10.10 7.19
N ARG A 15 -1.26 10.60 6.20
CA ARG A 15 -0.83 11.69 5.33
C ARG A 15 -1.43 13.00 5.81
N ILE A 16 -0.60 14.03 5.86
CA ILE A 16 -1.04 15.36 6.26
C ILE A 16 -0.61 16.41 5.25
N SER A 17 -1.38 17.50 5.23
CA SER A 17 -0.95 18.78 4.68
C SER A 17 -0.95 19.82 5.79
N HIS A 18 -0.11 20.86 5.67
CA HIS A 18 -0.01 21.91 6.67
C HIS A 18 -0.09 23.32 6.08
N ILE A 19 -0.39 24.28 6.92
CA ILE A 19 -0.15 25.71 6.71
C ILE A 19 0.79 26.13 7.82
N MET A 20 1.92 26.70 7.45
CA MET A 20 2.98 27.15 8.36
C MET A 20 3.10 28.67 8.34
N LEU A 21 3.28 29.27 9.51
CA LEU A 21 3.68 30.66 9.68
C LEU A 21 4.95 30.71 10.53
N GLU A 22 5.94 31.50 10.12
CA GLU A 22 7.15 31.74 10.89
C GLU A 22 6.90 32.83 11.93
N LYS A 23 7.25 32.58 13.20
CA LYS A 23 7.04 33.51 14.30
C LYS A 23 7.81 34.82 14.11
N GLU A 24 8.98 34.76 13.46
CA GLU A 24 9.81 35.95 13.21
C GLU A 24 9.17 36.99 12.29
N ASN A 25 8.17 36.60 11.49
CA ASN A 25 7.47 37.48 10.58
C ASN A 25 6.34 38.28 11.27
N PHE A 26 6.14 38.11 12.58
CA PHE A 26 5.10 38.74 13.37
C PHE A 26 5.66 39.46 14.57
N ASP A 27 5.16 40.65 14.87
CA ASP A 27 5.54 41.40 16.08
C ASP A 27 5.03 40.71 17.36
N ASP A 28 3.94 39.93 17.25
CA ASP A 28 3.31 39.19 18.32
C ASP A 28 2.83 37.82 17.79
N VAL A 29 3.20 36.77 18.49
CA VAL A 29 2.81 35.39 18.18
C VAL A 29 1.28 35.22 18.19
N ASP A 30 0.57 35.94 19.06
CA ASP A 30 -0.89 35.89 19.14
C ASP A 30 -1.55 36.34 17.83
N GLN A 31 -0.91 37.20 17.03
CA GLN A 31 -1.42 37.62 15.71
C GLN A 31 -1.38 36.45 14.72
N ALA A 32 -0.29 35.70 14.69
CA ALA A 32 -0.16 34.54 13.81
C ALA A 32 -1.15 33.43 14.21
N ILE A 33 -1.34 33.20 15.49
CA ILE A 33 -2.34 32.25 16.01
C ILE A 33 -3.73 32.69 15.56
N ALA A 34 -4.11 33.95 15.73
CA ALA A 34 -5.42 34.47 15.33
C ALA A 34 -5.68 34.31 13.82
N ILE A 35 -4.65 34.53 12.96
CA ILE A 35 -4.75 34.31 11.52
C ILE A 35 -5.04 32.85 11.20
N LEU A 36 -4.36 31.88 11.83
CA LEU A 36 -4.59 30.46 11.60
C LEU A 36 -5.94 30.00 12.14
N GLU A 37 -6.39 30.51 13.28
CA GLU A 37 -7.73 30.21 13.81
C GLU A 37 -8.87 30.75 12.91
N GLU A 38 -8.72 31.98 12.41
CA GLU A 38 -9.65 32.56 11.44
C GLU A 38 -9.65 31.74 10.14
N THR A 39 -8.47 31.37 9.64
CA THR A 39 -8.30 30.55 8.44
C THR A 39 -8.96 29.19 8.62
N LYS A 40 -8.71 28.50 9.72
CA LYS A 40 -9.38 27.26 10.08
C LYS A 40 -10.90 27.41 10.08
N SER A 41 -11.40 28.48 10.70
CA SER A 41 -12.85 28.75 10.77
C SER A 41 -13.47 28.93 9.37
N LYS A 42 -12.80 29.67 8.48
CA LYS A 42 -13.25 29.87 7.08
C LYS A 42 -13.24 28.57 6.28
N ILE A 43 -12.23 27.71 6.51
CA ILE A 43 -12.16 26.40 5.84
C ILE A 43 -13.28 25.50 6.34
N GLN A 44 -13.53 25.45 7.64
CA GLN A 44 -14.62 24.66 8.23
C GLN A 44 -16.02 25.15 7.78
N ALA A 45 -16.17 26.47 7.54
CA ALA A 45 -17.39 27.04 6.99
C ALA A 45 -17.56 26.81 5.47
N GLY A 46 -16.53 26.27 4.79
CA GLY A 46 -16.52 26.07 3.34
C GLY A 46 -16.33 27.35 2.53
N GLU A 47 -15.96 28.46 3.17
CA GLU A 47 -15.70 29.75 2.53
C GLU A 47 -14.33 29.79 1.83
N LEU A 48 -13.39 29.00 2.31
CA LEU A 48 -12.03 28.89 1.79
C LEU A 48 -11.62 27.42 1.70
N SER A 49 -10.97 27.01 0.60
CA SER A 49 -10.37 25.68 0.55
C SER A 49 -9.01 25.67 1.24
N PHE A 50 -8.62 24.52 1.81
CA PHE A 50 -7.31 24.37 2.46
C PHE A 50 -6.16 24.70 1.49
N ASP A 51 -6.24 24.22 0.25
CA ASP A 51 -5.23 24.43 -0.78
C ASP A 51 -5.02 25.93 -1.09
N LYS A 52 -6.12 26.70 -1.21
CA LYS A 52 -6.04 28.15 -1.40
C LYS A 52 -5.49 28.87 -0.18
N ALA A 53 -5.76 28.36 1.01
CA ALA A 53 -5.18 28.91 2.23
C ALA A 53 -3.66 28.65 2.29
N VAL A 54 -3.20 27.47 1.86
CA VAL A 54 -1.77 27.20 1.70
C VAL A 54 -1.12 28.18 0.74
N GLU A 55 -1.66 28.30 -0.48
CA GLU A 55 -1.10 29.20 -1.51
C GLU A 55 -1.03 30.66 -1.06
N SER A 56 -1.95 31.11 -0.21
CA SER A 56 -2.06 32.53 0.18
C SER A 56 -1.36 32.86 1.49
N LEU A 57 -1.16 31.90 2.38
CA LEU A 57 -0.73 32.17 3.75
C LEU A 57 0.49 31.35 4.18
N SER A 58 0.69 30.14 3.64
CA SER A 58 1.80 29.32 4.09
C SER A 58 3.15 29.93 3.74
N GLN A 59 4.08 29.86 4.67
CA GLN A 59 5.46 30.34 4.54
C GLN A 59 6.45 29.17 4.41
N ASP A 60 5.94 27.95 4.20
CA ASP A 60 6.79 26.79 3.88
C ASP A 60 6.95 26.64 2.37
N ASP A 61 7.96 27.29 1.81
CA ASP A 61 8.27 27.26 0.37
C ASP A 61 8.46 25.83 -0.17
N ALA A 62 8.82 24.88 0.68
CA ALA A 62 9.06 23.50 0.25
C ALA A 62 7.76 22.75 -0.07
N SER A 63 6.65 23.11 0.58
CA SER A 63 5.35 22.40 0.44
C SER A 63 4.27 23.21 -0.27
N ILE A 64 4.44 24.52 -0.49
CA ILE A 64 3.41 25.37 -1.13
C ILE A 64 2.96 24.81 -2.48
N ASP A 65 3.87 24.44 -3.37
CA ASP A 65 3.57 23.90 -4.69
C ASP A 65 2.87 22.53 -4.63
N LEU A 66 2.92 21.87 -3.48
CA LEU A 66 2.25 20.60 -3.17
C LEU A 66 1.01 20.79 -2.28
N PHE A 67 0.50 22.03 -2.19
CA PHE A 67 -0.65 22.37 -1.34
C PHE A 67 -0.44 22.00 0.15
N GLY A 68 0.79 22.18 0.61
CA GLY A 68 1.19 21.92 1.98
C GLY A 68 1.40 20.45 2.35
N ASP A 69 1.42 19.55 1.37
CA ASP A 69 1.54 18.10 1.59
C ASP A 69 2.92 17.75 2.16
N LEU A 70 2.93 17.10 3.31
CA LEU A 70 4.13 16.60 3.99
C LEU A 70 4.34 15.08 3.79
N GLY A 71 3.44 14.41 3.06
CA GLY A 71 3.51 12.97 2.85
C GLY A 71 2.99 12.17 4.04
N PHE A 72 3.50 10.96 4.18
CA PHE A 72 3.04 9.97 5.15
C PHE A 72 3.98 9.83 6.35
N SER A 73 3.40 9.58 7.52
CA SER A 73 4.11 9.16 8.73
C SER A 73 3.48 7.90 9.31
N SER A 74 4.32 7.03 9.86
CA SER A 74 3.91 5.90 10.70
C SER A 74 3.94 6.22 12.19
N GLY A 75 4.11 7.50 12.55
CA GLY A 75 4.17 7.98 13.94
C GLY A 75 5.55 8.52 14.35
N ASP A 76 6.48 8.68 13.40
CA ASP A 76 7.87 9.06 13.66
C ASP A 76 8.49 10.02 12.62
N ALA A 77 7.73 10.37 11.58
CA ALA A 77 8.24 11.22 10.50
C ALA A 77 7.98 12.72 10.73
N PHE A 78 6.96 13.06 11.51
CA PHE A 78 6.58 14.44 11.81
C PHE A 78 7.06 14.88 13.21
N PRO A 79 7.05 16.20 13.52
CA PRO A 79 7.24 16.68 14.88
C PRO A 79 6.27 16.01 15.88
N GLU A 80 6.71 15.81 17.11
CA GLU A 80 5.93 15.12 18.14
C GLU A 80 4.54 15.76 18.36
N GLU A 81 4.45 17.08 18.26
CA GLU A 81 3.21 17.83 18.41
C GLU A 81 2.20 17.51 17.30
N PHE A 82 2.69 17.24 16.06
CA PHE A 82 1.84 16.83 14.95
C PHE A 82 1.34 15.40 15.15
N GLU A 83 2.24 14.50 15.54
CA GLU A 83 1.88 13.10 15.79
C GLU A 83 0.87 12.99 16.94
N LEU A 84 1.02 13.79 18.00
CA LEU A 84 0.05 13.84 19.08
C LEU A 84 -1.32 14.38 18.62
N ALA A 85 -1.33 15.45 17.81
CA ALA A 85 -2.57 15.98 17.26
C ALA A 85 -3.31 14.94 16.40
N LEU A 86 -2.55 14.17 15.60
CA LEU A 86 -3.09 13.13 14.72
C LEU A 86 -3.71 11.94 15.46
N LEU A 87 -3.44 11.75 16.75
CA LEU A 87 -4.10 10.71 17.54
C LEU A 87 -5.59 10.98 17.77
N GLU A 88 -5.97 12.27 17.80
CA GLU A 88 -7.35 12.71 18.06
C GLU A 88 -8.10 13.15 16.82
N MET A 89 -7.43 13.16 15.63
CA MET A 89 -8.00 13.66 14.38
C MET A 89 -8.63 12.54 13.56
N GLU A 90 -9.70 12.90 12.84
CA GLU A 90 -10.31 12.07 11.81
C GLU A 90 -9.86 12.53 10.42
N VAL A 91 -9.86 11.62 9.44
CA VAL A 91 -9.52 11.93 8.05
C VAL A 91 -10.43 13.07 7.53
N GLY A 92 -9.83 14.08 6.95
CA GLY A 92 -10.50 15.28 6.45
C GLY A 92 -10.60 16.42 7.47
N SER A 93 -10.30 16.19 8.76
CA SER A 93 -10.33 17.22 9.80
C SER A 93 -9.09 18.11 9.79
N ILE A 94 -9.20 19.28 10.43
CA ILE A 94 -8.11 20.23 10.63
C ILE A 94 -7.84 20.34 12.13
N SER A 95 -6.55 20.34 12.51
CA SER A 95 -6.10 20.44 13.90
C SER A 95 -6.47 21.79 14.55
N ASN A 96 -6.28 21.88 15.84
CA ASN A 96 -6.06 23.17 16.49
C ASN A 96 -4.73 23.74 16.04
N VAL A 97 -4.48 25.01 16.35
CA VAL A 97 -3.19 25.63 16.11
C VAL A 97 -2.13 24.89 16.92
N ILE A 98 -1.04 24.50 16.26
CA ILE A 98 0.10 23.81 16.84
C ILE A 98 1.28 24.77 16.80
N GLU A 99 1.88 25.01 17.96
CA GLU A 99 3.02 25.88 18.13
C GLU A 99 4.28 25.04 18.28
N LEU A 100 5.27 25.26 17.40
CA LEU A 100 6.61 24.74 17.51
C LEU A 100 7.56 25.86 17.98
N GLU A 101 8.86 25.60 18.08
CA GLU A 101 9.83 26.56 18.59
C GLU A 101 9.81 27.88 17.79
N ASP A 102 9.96 27.81 16.47
CA ASP A 102 10.07 28.97 15.58
C ASP A 102 8.87 29.17 14.66
N THR A 103 7.93 28.24 14.63
CA THR A 103 6.83 28.20 13.67
C THR A 103 5.49 27.89 14.33
N ILE A 104 4.41 28.23 13.63
CA ILE A 104 3.03 27.94 14.05
C ILE A 104 2.31 27.28 12.87
N HIS A 105 1.52 26.26 13.16
CA HIS A 105 0.91 25.41 12.14
C HIS A 105 -0.55 25.14 12.42
N ILE A 106 -1.30 24.86 11.35
CA ILE A 106 -2.48 24.00 11.37
C ILE A 106 -2.25 22.87 10.37
N ILE A 107 -2.62 21.66 10.74
CA ILE A 107 -2.50 20.49 9.89
C ILE A 107 -3.87 19.96 9.48
N LYS A 108 -3.95 19.44 8.28
CA LYS A 108 -5.12 18.73 7.76
C LYS A 108 -4.75 17.26 7.59
N PHE A 109 -5.53 16.39 8.20
CA PHE A 109 -5.38 14.94 8.01
C PHE A 109 -6.03 14.54 6.69
N THR A 110 -5.24 14.25 5.66
CA THR A 110 -5.72 14.07 4.29
C THR A 110 -6.03 12.62 3.96
N GLU A 111 -5.24 11.67 4.44
CA GLU A 111 -5.37 10.26 4.08
C GLU A 111 -4.88 9.34 5.18
N LEU A 112 -5.55 8.22 5.35
CA LEU A 112 -5.14 7.12 6.20
C LEU A 112 -4.87 5.90 5.33
N LEU A 113 -3.61 5.45 5.27
CA LEU A 113 -3.28 4.15 4.76
C LEU A 113 -3.22 3.17 5.92
N SER A 114 -4.00 2.14 5.84
CA SER A 114 -3.91 0.98 6.72
C SER A 114 -4.03 -0.26 5.87
N ASP A 115 -3.19 -1.25 6.13
CA ASP A 115 -3.40 -2.56 5.52
C ASP A 115 -4.77 -3.06 5.97
N GLU A 116 -5.64 -3.39 5.02
CA GLU A 116 -6.90 -4.06 5.36
C GLU A 116 -6.56 -5.37 6.08
N LEU A 117 -6.96 -5.44 7.35
CA LEU A 117 -6.86 -6.66 8.13
C LEU A 117 -7.76 -7.71 7.48
N LEU A 118 -7.15 -8.65 6.76
CA LEU A 118 -7.87 -9.84 6.34
C LEU A 118 -8.48 -10.52 7.57
N SER A 119 -9.73 -10.92 7.48
CA SER A 119 -10.35 -11.74 8.50
C SER A 119 -9.57 -13.04 8.68
N TYR A 120 -9.74 -13.72 9.81
CA TYR A 120 -9.09 -15.01 10.05
C TYR A 120 -9.45 -16.04 8.96
N GLU A 121 -10.70 -16.02 8.44
CA GLU A 121 -11.15 -16.90 7.37
C GLU A 121 -10.45 -16.59 6.06
N GLU A 122 -10.42 -15.32 5.63
CA GLU A 122 -9.76 -14.89 4.38
C GLU A 122 -8.26 -15.19 4.41
N MET A 123 -7.58 -14.95 5.54
CA MET A 123 -6.18 -15.31 5.70
C MET A 123 -5.96 -16.82 5.62
N THR A 124 -6.83 -17.62 6.26
CA THR A 124 -6.75 -19.08 6.22
C THR A 124 -6.91 -19.59 4.80
N ASP A 125 -7.85 -19.05 4.04
CA ASP A 125 -8.09 -19.45 2.66
C ASP A 125 -6.95 -19.02 1.74
N SER A 126 -6.38 -17.83 1.93
CA SER A 126 -5.21 -17.36 1.19
C SER A 126 -3.98 -18.25 1.44
N LEU A 127 -3.68 -18.53 2.71
CA LEU A 127 -2.56 -19.41 3.08
C LEU A 127 -2.76 -20.84 2.58
N ARG A 128 -3.98 -21.36 2.63
CA ARG A 128 -4.29 -22.69 2.08
C ARG A 128 -4.05 -22.76 0.60
N LYS A 129 -4.45 -21.71 -0.15
CA LYS A 129 -4.21 -21.63 -1.59
C LYS A 129 -2.70 -21.58 -1.88
N GLU A 130 -1.97 -20.73 -1.18
CA GLU A 130 -0.51 -20.61 -1.36
C GLU A 130 0.21 -21.92 -1.08
N LEU A 131 -0.15 -22.62 -0.01
CA LEU A 131 0.42 -23.93 0.33
C LEU A 131 0.09 -24.99 -0.74
N LEU A 132 -1.14 -24.98 -1.27
CA LEU A 132 -1.52 -25.89 -2.36
C LEU A 132 -0.75 -25.59 -3.64
N ASP A 133 -0.55 -24.33 -3.97
CA ASP A 133 0.22 -23.91 -5.15
C ASP A 133 1.69 -24.35 -5.02
N LEU A 134 2.31 -24.18 -3.85
CA LEU A 134 3.65 -24.65 -3.56
C LEU A 134 3.77 -26.18 -3.63
N GLU A 135 2.87 -26.91 -2.97
CA GLU A 135 2.85 -28.37 -3.00
C GLU A 135 2.64 -28.91 -4.43
N THR A 136 1.80 -28.23 -5.21
CA THR A 136 1.57 -28.56 -6.61
C THR A 136 2.80 -28.34 -7.46
N ALA A 137 3.51 -27.22 -7.27
CA ALA A 137 4.76 -26.93 -7.98
C ALA A 137 5.83 -27.99 -7.67
N ASP A 138 6.06 -28.28 -6.39
CA ASP A 138 7.01 -29.32 -5.97
C ASP A 138 6.68 -30.69 -6.59
N ARG A 139 5.38 -31.01 -6.64
CA ARG A 139 4.92 -32.29 -7.21
C ARG A 139 5.12 -32.35 -8.72
N VAL A 140 4.93 -31.24 -9.42
CA VAL A 140 5.19 -31.13 -10.87
C VAL A 140 6.69 -31.30 -11.14
N ASP A 141 7.55 -30.66 -10.36
CA ASP A 141 8.99 -30.76 -10.51
C ASP A 141 9.50 -32.21 -10.26
N GLU A 142 8.99 -32.87 -9.23
CA GLU A 142 9.27 -34.29 -8.97
C GLU A 142 8.85 -35.20 -10.13
N LEU A 143 7.64 -34.96 -10.69
CA LEU A 143 7.15 -35.72 -11.83
C LEU A 143 7.98 -35.47 -13.09
N LEU A 144 8.35 -34.24 -13.37
CA LEU A 144 9.21 -33.88 -14.51
C LEU A 144 10.58 -34.58 -14.39
N ALA A 145 11.23 -34.51 -13.22
CA ALA A 145 12.50 -35.16 -12.97
C ALA A 145 12.41 -36.68 -13.18
N ASN A 146 11.32 -37.30 -12.69
CA ASN A 146 11.08 -38.71 -12.90
C ASN A 146 10.89 -39.09 -14.38
N VAL A 147 10.11 -38.30 -15.12
CA VAL A 147 9.87 -38.51 -16.55
C VAL A 147 11.18 -38.36 -17.32
N GLU A 148 11.98 -37.32 -17.01
CA GLU A 148 13.30 -37.15 -17.65
C GLU A 148 14.25 -38.33 -17.42
N ASP A 149 14.32 -38.83 -16.18
CA ASP A 149 15.13 -40.00 -15.84
C ASP A 149 14.66 -41.26 -16.58
N GLN A 150 13.35 -41.45 -16.68
CA GLN A 150 12.77 -42.57 -17.42
C GLN A 150 13.11 -42.50 -18.93
N ILE A 151 13.02 -41.30 -19.53
CA ILE A 151 13.39 -41.06 -20.93
C ILE A 151 14.86 -41.35 -21.16
N LEU A 152 15.74 -40.83 -20.29
CA LEU A 152 17.17 -41.02 -20.40
C LEU A 152 17.59 -42.50 -20.23
N SER A 153 16.83 -43.26 -19.42
CA SER A 153 17.02 -44.69 -19.25
C SER A 153 16.45 -45.55 -20.38
N GLY A 154 15.81 -44.93 -21.37
CA GLY A 154 15.21 -45.62 -22.54
C GLY A 154 13.85 -46.26 -22.25
N ALA A 155 13.10 -45.74 -21.31
CA ALA A 155 11.75 -46.20 -21.03
C ALA A 155 10.80 -46.07 -22.23
N SER A 156 9.88 -47.02 -22.35
CA SER A 156 8.85 -46.97 -23.39
C SER A 156 7.74 -46.02 -23.03
N LEU A 157 6.97 -45.54 -24.03
CA LEU A 157 5.76 -44.72 -23.81
C LEU A 157 4.80 -45.37 -22.80
N ALA A 158 4.63 -46.69 -22.82
CA ALA A 158 3.79 -47.40 -21.86
C ALA A 158 4.28 -47.27 -20.41
N ASN A 159 5.61 -47.12 -20.18
CA ASN A 159 6.14 -46.87 -18.84
C ASN A 159 5.85 -45.43 -18.38
N LEU A 160 5.93 -44.46 -19.31
CA LEU A 160 5.60 -43.04 -19.02
C LEU A 160 4.11 -42.87 -18.70
N GLU A 161 3.22 -43.57 -19.39
CA GLU A 161 1.79 -43.61 -19.08
C GLU A 161 1.51 -44.01 -17.63
N LEU A 162 2.25 -45.00 -17.11
CA LEU A 162 2.16 -45.46 -15.72
C LEU A 162 2.65 -44.38 -14.73
N VAL A 163 3.74 -43.70 -15.04
CA VAL A 163 4.30 -42.63 -14.20
C VAL A 163 3.37 -41.43 -14.13
N LEU A 164 2.84 -41.01 -15.28
CA LEU A 164 1.96 -39.86 -15.39
C LEU A 164 0.50 -40.17 -15.00
N SER A 165 0.15 -41.45 -14.85
CA SER A 165 -1.23 -41.90 -14.68
C SER A 165 -2.19 -41.36 -15.75
N SER A 166 -1.65 -41.15 -16.96
CA SER A 166 -2.36 -40.57 -18.09
C SER A 166 -2.10 -41.40 -19.37
N PRO A 167 -3.14 -41.76 -20.15
CA PRO A 167 -2.94 -42.50 -21.36
C PRO A 167 -2.25 -41.65 -22.43
N SER A 168 -1.36 -42.26 -23.21
CA SER A 168 -0.78 -41.60 -24.39
C SER A 168 -1.85 -41.43 -25.48
N LEU A 169 -1.81 -40.29 -26.15
CA LEU A 169 -2.63 -40.05 -27.34
C LEU A 169 -1.80 -40.40 -28.58
N THR A 170 -2.30 -41.35 -29.40
CA THR A 170 -1.69 -41.65 -30.69
C THR A 170 -2.42 -40.89 -31.77
N THR A 171 -1.73 -40.01 -32.45
CA THR A 171 -2.26 -39.32 -33.61
C THR A 171 -1.81 -40.02 -34.91
N GLU A 172 -2.53 -39.79 -36.01
CA GLU A 172 -2.01 -40.09 -37.33
C GLU A 172 -0.70 -39.33 -37.58
N PRO A 173 0.18 -39.80 -38.49
CA PRO A 173 1.41 -39.07 -38.81
C PRO A 173 1.09 -37.63 -39.25
N ILE A 174 1.63 -36.66 -38.48
CA ILE A 174 1.40 -35.23 -38.73
C ILE A 174 2.65 -34.67 -39.40
N GLU A 175 2.46 -33.86 -40.43
CA GLU A 175 3.57 -33.13 -41.04
C GLU A 175 4.09 -32.08 -40.04
N GLN A 176 5.39 -31.80 -40.09
CA GLN A 176 6.07 -30.93 -39.13
C GLN A 176 5.47 -29.50 -39.05
N GLU A 177 4.86 -29.02 -40.13
CA GLU A 177 4.20 -27.71 -40.20
C GLU A 177 2.89 -27.66 -39.46
N SER A 178 2.23 -28.80 -39.24
CA SER A 178 0.93 -28.91 -38.54
C SER A 178 1.06 -29.18 -37.04
N LEU A 179 2.27 -29.40 -36.51
CA LEU A 179 2.49 -29.66 -35.08
C LEU A 179 2.06 -28.50 -34.21
N GLN A 180 2.28 -27.25 -34.67
CA GLN A 180 1.91 -26.07 -33.89
C GLN A 180 0.40 -25.98 -33.67
N GLU A 181 -0.41 -26.31 -34.70
CA GLU A 181 -1.89 -26.28 -34.59
C GLU A 181 -2.44 -27.33 -33.62
N VAL A 182 -1.75 -28.45 -33.47
CA VAL A 182 -2.16 -29.51 -32.54
C VAL A 182 -1.90 -29.11 -31.08
N PHE A 183 -0.81 -28.35 -30.81
CA PHE A 183 -0.48 -27.89 -29.46
C PHE A 183 -1.27 -26.64 -29.04
N ASP A 184 -1.72 -25.81 -29.98
CA ASP A 184 -2.57 -24.64 -29.70
C ASP A 184 -4.04 -25.01 -29.37
N GLY A 185 -4.42 -26.28 -29.52
CA GLY A 185 -5.77 -26.83 -29.25
C GLY A 185 -5.95 -27.52 -27.89
N PHE A 186 -4.91 -27.54 -27.04
CA PHE A 186 -4.92 -28.06 -25.68
C PHE A 186 -4.69 -26.92 -24.68
#